data_8a87675a8023fc60ecdc0aade11b1fef
#
_entry.id   8a87675a8023fc60ecdc0aade11b1fef
#
_cell.length_a   1.000
_cell.length_b   1.000
_cell.length_c   1.000
_cell.angle_alpha   90.00
_cell.angle_beta   90.00
_cell.angle_gamma   90.00
#
_symmetry.space_group_name_H-M   'P 1'
#
loop_
_entity.id
_entity.type
_entity.pdbx_description
1 polymer ?
#
loop_
_entity_poly.entity_id
_entity_poly.type
_entity_poly.pdbx_seq_one_letter_code
_entity_poly.pdbx_strand_id
1 'polypeptide(L)'
;MNKIVIYILIIFWGISGFAQSEDLQRLSPTQDQSMEARLVAGLLTQYHYEKISIDDELSRIVFDEYVSSLDVNKHYFLKEDIEGFQKYRDRLDDHMKLGYLLPPYEIFNTFRKRFQERMDFIENELEFNFDFDQDEYLTINGDSLDYVSTPAELNDRWRKIIKSQALDFKLDDKADTTIQRLIKERYNRLAQTIGEYESRDVFQLYMNTFAESFDPHSSYFSPITSENFKIRMSQSLEGIGATLTSDGSYTKVASVVPGGPAFESK
;
A
#
# COMPACT_ATOMS: atom_id res chain seq x y z
N MET A 1 18.29 73.36 -16.15
CA MET A 1 18.67 72.18 -15.33
C MET A 1 17.43 71.34 -15.09
N ASN A 2 17.20 70.34 -15.99
CA ASN A 2 16.03 69.46 -15.94
C ASN A 2 16.39 68.24 -15.07
N LYS A 3 15.62 68.04 -13.98
CA LYS A 3 15.71 66.82 -13.17
C LYS A 3 14.78 65.80 -13.77
N ILE A 4 15.33 64.73 -14.32
CA ILE A 4 14.61 63.53 -14.77
C ILE A 4 14.41 62.65 -13.54
N VAL A 5 13.14 62.42 -13.15
CA VAL A 5 12.73 61.46 -12.13
C VAL A 5 12.40 60.14 -12.81
N ILE A 6 13.26 59.13 -12.60
CA ILE A 6 13.02 57.80 -13.11
C ILE A 6 12.20 57.01 -12.06
N TYR A 7 10.94 56.68 -12.43
CA TYR A 7 10.11 55.76 -11.67
C TYR A 7 10.48 54.31 -12.04
N ILE A 8 11.10 53.59 -11.11
CA ILE A 8 11.32 52.14 -11.23
C ILE A 8 10.04 51.43 -10.80
N LEU A 9 9.31 50.86 -11.77
CA LEU A 9 8.14 50.02 -11.56
C LEU A 9 8.66 48.62 -11.18
N ILE A 10 8.66 48.28 -9.91
CA ILE A 10 8.95 46.91 -9.44
C ILE A 10 7.70 46.09 -9.67
N ILE A 11 7.72 45.26 -10.73
CA ILE A 11 6.69 44.24 -10.97
C ILE A 11 6.99 43.06 -10.01
N PHE A 12 6.22 43.00 -8.97
CA PHE A 12 6.18 41.83 -8.08
C PHE A 12 5.50 40.68 -8.84
N TRP A 13 6.27 39.85 -9.49
CA TRP A 13 5.79 38.56 -9.97
C TRP A 13 5.58 37.65 -8.77
N GLY A 14 4.33 37.54 -8.35
CA GLY A 14 3.91 36.53 -7.37
C GLY A 14 4.19 35.15 -7.97
N ILE A 15 5.25 34.50 -7.50
CA ILE A 15 5.46 33.08 -7.71
C ILE A 15 4.38 32.40 -6.86
N SER A 16 3.25 32.08 -7.50
CA SER A 16 2.30 31.10 -6.94
C SER A 16 3.06 29.81 -6.82
N GLY A 17 3.52 29.50 -5.61
CA GLY A 17 4.05 28.17 -5.28
C GLY A 17 2.92 27.18 -5.50
N PHE A 18 2.89 26.55 -6.68
CA PHE A 18 2.23 25.26 -6.81
C PHE A 18 2.94 24.34 -5.84
N ALA A 19 2.25 23.93 -4.78
CA ALA A 19 2.65 22.78 -4.00
C ALA A 19 2.76 21.62 -5.00
N GLN A 20 3.99 21.29 -5.37
CA GLN A 20 4.31 20.14 -6.18
C GLN A 20 4.01 18.95 -5.28
N SER A 21 2.90 18.25 -5.53
CA SER A 21 2.71 16.92 -4.97
C SER A 21 3.98 16.15 -5.31
N GLU A 22 4.71 15.66 -4.32
CA GLU A 22 5.84 14.78 -4.55
C GLU A 22 5.32 13.64 -5.41
N ASP A 23 5.73 13.65 -6.67
CA ASP A 23 5.34 12.61 -7.63
C ASP A 23 5.94 11.31 -7.11
N LEU A 24 5.11 10.44 -6.54
CA LEU A 24 5.54 9.18 -5.93
C LEU A 24 6.40 8.44 -6.94
N GLN A 25 7.68 8.29 -6.65
CA GLN A 25 8.61 7.62 -7.55
C GLN A 25 8.02 6.26 -7.95
N ARG A 26 7.84 6.06 -9.25
CA ARG A 26 7.25 4.84 -9.80
C ARG A 26 8.14 3.64 -9.49
N LEU A 27 7.60 2.64 -8.82
CA LEU A 27 8.31 1.39 -8.56
C LEU A 27 8.37 0.54 -9.83
N SER A 28 9.49 -0.14 -10.02
CA SER A 28 9.73 -1.01 -11.17
C SER A 28 10.51 -2.27 -10.74
N PRO A 29 10.34 -3.40 -11.45
CA PRO A 29 11.06 -4.61 -11.16
C PRO A 29 12.55 -4.47 -11.49
N THR A 30 13.38 -5.20 -10.74
CA THR A 30 14.80 -5.35 -11.02
C THR A 30 15.07 -6.56 -11.91
N GLN A 31 16.27 -6.64 -12.48
CA GLN A 31 16.68 -7.81 -13.27
C GLN A 31 16.79 -9.07 -12.40
N ASP A 32 17.24 -8.94 -11.15
CA ASP A 32 17.34 -10.05 -10.20
C ASP A 32 15.95 -10.62 -9.88
N GLN A 33 14.95 -9.77 -9.66
CA GLN A 33 13.56 -10.18 -9.45
C GLN A 33 13.00 -10.92 -10.68
N SER A 34 13.34 -10.49 -11.89
CA SER A 34 12.95 -11.19 -13.13
C SER A 34 13.55 -12.58 -13.24
N MET A 35 14.79 -12.77 -12.80
CA MET A 35 15.43 -14.08 -12.74
C MET A 35 14.83 -14.96 -11.65
N GLU A 36 14.58 -14.38 -10.48
CA GLU A 36 13.97 -15.03 -9.32
C GLU A 36 12.55 -15.53 -9.64
N ALA A 37 11.73 -14.71 -10.32
CA ALA A 37 10.37 -15.09 -10.74
C ALA A 37 10.39 -16.34 -11.65
N ARG A 38 11.29 -16.37 -12.64
CA ARG A 38 11.46 -17.55 -13.52
C ARG A 38 11.87 -18.79 -12.74
N LEU A 39 12.79 -18.64 -11.79
CA LEU A 39 13.23 -19.75 -10.95
C LEU A 39 12.07 -20.29 -10.12
N VAL A 40 11.30 -19.42 -9.47
CA VAL A 40 10.14 -19.81 -8.66
C VAL A 40 9.07 -20.49 -9.52
N ALA A 41 8.75 -19.95 -10.70
CA ALA A 41 7.83 -20.60 -11.62
C ALA A 41 8.28 -22.03 -11.98
N GLY A 42 9.57 -22.20 -12.26
CA GLY A 42 10.17 -23.51 -12.53
C GLY A 42 10.07 -24.46 -11.32
N LEU A 43 10.36 -23.99 -10.11
CA LEU A 43 10.27 -24.77 -8.88
C LEU A 43 8.83 -25.20 -8.59
N LEU A 44 7.87 -24.30 -8.69
CA LEU A 44 6.45 -24.60 -8.51
C LEU A 44 5.98 -25.64 -9.51
N THR A 45 6.29 -25.48 -10.79
CA THR A 45 5.89 -26.44 -11.84
C THR A 45 6.50 -27.82 -11.61
N GLN A 46 7.78 -27.89 -11.20
CA GLN A 46 8.52 -29.16 -11.16
C GLN A 46 8.40 -29.88 -9.82
N TYR A 47 8.42 -29.15 -8.71
CA TYR A 47 8.60 -29.72 -7.39
C TYR A 47 7.40 -29.54 -6.44
N HIS A 48 6.44 -28.64 -6.78
CA HIS A 48 5.25 -28.49 -5.94
C HIS A 48 4.44 -29.79 -5.89
N TYR A 49 3.86 -30.13 -4.74
CA TYR A 49 3.10 -31.37 -4.58
C TYR A 49 1.80 -31.36 -5.36
N GLU A 50 1.13 -30.20 -5.42
CA GLU A 50 0.02 -29.95 -6.33
C GLU A 50 0.57 -29.73 -7.75
N LYS A 51 0.08 -30.53 -8.70
CA LYS A 51 0.52 -30.47 -10.10
C LYS A 51 -0.38 -29.56 -10.91
N ILE A 52 -0.43 -28.27 -10.49
CA ILE A 52 -1.19 -27.24 -11.19
C ILE A 52 -0.37 -26.75 -12.38
N SER A 53 -1.02 -26.60 -13.54
CA SER A 53 -0.40 -26.00 -14.71
C SER A 53 -0.33 -24.49 -14.56
N ILE A 54 0.79 -23.89 -14.94
CA ILE A 54 0.89 -22.45 -15.09
C ILE A 54 0.32 -22.11 -16.48
N ASP A 55 -0.96 -21.77 -16.53
CA ASP A 55 -1.73 -21.49 -17.74
C ASP A 55 -2.69 -20.31 -17.55
N ASP A 56 -3.54 -20.03 -18.55
CA ASP A 56 -4.51 -18.92 -18.51
C ASP A 56 -5.50 -19.04 -17.34
N GLU A 57 -5.83 -20.24 -16.87
CA GLU A 57 -6.74 -20.42 -15.73
C GLU A 57 -6.07 -19.95 -14.45
N LEU A 58 -4.83 -20.38 -14.19
CA LEU A 58 -4.04 -19.88 -13.07
C LEU A 58 -3.79 -18.38 -13.21
N SER A 59 -3.54 -17.88 -14.42
CA SER A 59 -3.36 -16.45 -14.68
C SER A 59 -4.55 -15.61 -14.20
N ARG A 60 -5.79 -16.07 -14.48
CA ARG A 60 -7.02 -15.39 -14.02
C ARG A 60 -7.14 -15.38 -12.51
N ILE A 61 -6.85 -16.50 -11.85
CA ILE A 61 -6.86 -16.61 -10.40
C ILE A 61 -5.86 -15.62 -9.79
N VAL A 62 -4.61 -15.66 -10.23
CA VAL A 62 -3.54 -14.76 -9.78
C VAL A 62 -3.91 -13.29 -9.99
N PHE A 63 -4.50 -12.97 -11.14
CA PHE A 63 -4.94 -11.60 -11.43
C PHE A 63 -6.02 -11.13 -10.46
N ASP A 64 -7.07 -11.92 -10.29
CA ASP A 64 -8.21 -11.58 -9.43
C ASP A 64 -7.76 -11.45 -7.96
N GLU A 65 -6.93 -12.38 -7.47
CA GLU A 65 -6.38 -12.36 -6.11
C GLU A 65 -5.40 -11.18 -5.89
N TYR A 66 -4.55 -10.87 -6.87
CA TYR A 66 -3.60 -9.76 -6.75
C TYR A 66 -4.31 -8.41 -6.70
N VAL A 67 -5.29 -8.18 -7.56
CA VAL A 67 -6.12 -6.95 -7.53
C VAL A 67 -6.90 -6.87 -6.21
N SER A 68 -7.51 -7.98 -5.78
CA SER A 68 -8.24 -8.07 -4.51
C SER A 68 -7.34 -7.81 -3.29
N SER A 69 -6.10 -8.31 -3.29
CA SER A 69 -5.15 -8.07 -2.18
C SER A 69 -4.80 -6.60 -1.99
N LEU A 70 -4.84 -5.80 -3.05
CA LEU A 70 -4.61 -4.37 -3.01
C LEU A 70 -5.86 -3.57 -2.62
N ASP A 71 -7.04 -4.03 -3.00
CA ASP A 71 -8.31 -3.29 -2.81
C ASP A 71 -9.49 -4.22 -2.51
N VAL A 72 -9.39 -4.97 -1.42
CA VAL A 72 -10.41 -5.96 -1.00
C VAL A 72 -11.81 -5.37 -0.84
N ASN A 73 -11.91 -4.11 -0.46
CA ASN A 73 -13.18 -3.41 -0.24
C ASN A 73 -13.59 -2.51 -1.40
N LYS A 74 -12.85 -2.52 -2.51
CA LYS A 74 -13.11 -1.66 -3.69
C LYS A 74 -13.23 -0.18 -3.34
N HIS A 75 -12.29 0.29 -2.52
CA HIS A 75 -12.24 1.66 -2.01
C HIS A 75 -11.23 2.55 -2.72
N TYR A 76 -10.37 1.99 -3.57
CA TYR A 76 -9.28 2.72 -4.23
C TYR A 76 -9.43 2.75 -5.73
N PHE A 77 -9.50 1.60 -6.40
CA PHE A 77 -9.58 1.54 -7.85
C PHE A 77 -10.92 2.05 -8.37
N LEU A 78 -10.85 2.65 -9.56
CA LEU A 78 -12.01 2.93 -10.39
C LEU A 78 -12.24 1.77 -11.37
N LYS A 79 -13.44 1.68 -11.91
CA LYS A 79 -13.80 0.71 -12.94
C LYS A 79 -12.88 0.78 -14.16
N GLU A 80 -12.49 2.01 -14.57
CA GLU A 80 -11.54 2.23 -15.68
C GLU A 80 -10.17 1.63 -15.42
N ASP A 81 -9.68 1.61 -14.15
CA ASP A 81 -8.41 1.00 -13.79
C ASP A 81 -8.47 -0.51 -14.00
N ILE A 82 -9.54 -1.13 -13.49
CA ILE A 82 -9.77 -2.57 -13.63
C ILE A 82 -9.92 -2.98 -15.10
N GLU A 83 -10.65 -2.20 -15.90
CA GLU A 83 -10.78 -2.41 -17.34
C GLU A 83 -9.41 -2.30 -18.04
N GLY A 84 -8.59 -1.33 -17.63
CA GLY A 84 -7.23 -1.16 -18.14
C GLY A 84 -6.29 -2.31 -17.81
N PHE A 85 -6.53 -3.02 -16.69
CA PHE A 85 -5.73 -4.17 -16.26
C PHE A 85 -6.17 -5.48 -16.94
N GLN A 86 -7.37 -5.58 -17.54
CA GLN A 86 -7.88 -6.80 -18.17
C GLN A 86 -6.94 -7.37 -19.25
N LYS A 87 -6.14 -6.51 -19.88
CA LYS A 87 -5.10 -6.93 -20.87
C LYS A 87 -4.06 -7.90 -20.29
N TYR A 88 -3.96 -7.99 -18.96
CA TYR A 88 -3.01 -8.87 -18.25
C TYR A 88 -3.65 -10.16 -17.75
N ARG A 89 -4.98 -10.23 -17.66
CA ARG A 89 -5.71 -11.27 -16.95
C ARG A 89 -5.40 -12.68 -17.42
N ASP A 90 -5.21 -12.87 -18.73
CA ASP A 90 -4.90 -14.16 -19.34
C ASP A 90 -3.40 -14.29 -19.73
N ARG A 91 -2.50 -13.49 -19.13
CA ARG A 91 -1.08 -13.43 -19.55
C ARG A 91 -0.08 -13.46 -18.40
N LEU A 92 -0.54 -13.44 -17.15
CA LEU A 92 0.38 -13.41 -16.00
C LEU A 92 1.18 -14.73 -15.89
N ASP A 93 0.63 -15.84 -16.34
CA ASP A 93 1.30 -17.13 -16.43
C ASP A 93 2.50 -17.09 -17.39
N ASP A 94 2.33 -16.59 -18.60
CA ASP A 94 3.39 -16.41 -19.58
C ASP A 94 4.42 -15.37 -19.11
N HIS A 95 3.95 -14.27 -18.55
CA HIS A 95 4.80 -13.24 -17.97
C HIS A 95 5.67 -13.81 -16.85
N MET A 96 5.11 -14.63 -15.98
CA MET A 96 5.83 -15.28 -14.88
C MET A 96 6.91 -16.22 -15.38
N LYS A 97 6.59 -17.08 -16.37
CA LYS A 97 7.56 -17.99 -17.04
C LYS A 97 8.71 -17.23 -17.70
N LEU A 98 8.44 -16.04 -18.24
CA LEU A 98 9.44 -15.18 -18.88
C LEU A 98 10.17 -14.25 -17.90
N GLY A 99 9.70 -14.12 -16.66
CA GLY A 99 10.19 -13.13 -15.69
C GLY A 99 9.83 -11.70 -16.07
N TYR A 100 8.73 -11.51 -16.78
CA TYR A 100 8.23 -10.19 -17.16
C TYR A 100 7.28 -9.66 -16.08
N LEU A 101 7.78 -8.81 -15.23
CA LEU A 101 7.11 -8.35 -14.02
C LEU A 101 6.49 -6.94 -14.12
N LEU A 102 6.47 -6.30 -15.28
CA LEU A 102 5.87 -4.96 -15.41
C LEU A 102 4.38 -4.91 -15.04
N PRO A 103 3.53 -5.91 -15.38
CA PRO A 103 2.10 -5.85 -15.05
C PRO A 103 1.78 -5.70 -13.56
N PRO A 104 2.32 -6.52 -12.63
CA PRO A 104 2.03 -6.33 -11.20
C PRO A 104 2.53 -4.99 -10.67
N TYR A 105 3.64 -4.47 -11.18
CA TYR A 105 4.11 -3.14 -10.80
C TYR A 105 3.24 -2.01 -11.36
N GLU A 106 2.67 -2.17 -12.57
CA GLU A 106 1.73 -1.19 -13.13
C GLU A 106 0.47 -1.12 -12.30
N ILE A 107 -0.09 -2.27 -11.91
CA ILE A 107 -1.27 -2.35 -11.03
C ILE A 107 -0.97 -1.71 -9.67
N PHE A 108 0.17 -2.04 -9.04
CA PHE A 108 0.56 -1.49 -7.75
C PHE A 108 0.81 0.03 -7.79
N ASN A 109 1.47 0.52 -8.83
CA ASN A 109 1.69 1.96 -8.99
C ASN A 109 0.36 2.72 -9.19
N THR A 110 -0.61 2.11 -9.89
CA THR A 110 -1.95 2.68 -10.01
C THR A 110 -2.66 2.69 -8.65
N PHE A 111 -2.55 1.61 -7.86
CA PHE A 111 -3.04 1.58 -6.48
C PHE A 111 -2.44 2.72 -5.65
N ARG A 112 -1.11 2.91 -5.66
CA ARG A 112 -0.45 4.01 -4.92
C ARG A 112 -0.98 5.38 -5.32
N LYS A 113 -1.18 5.61 -6.63
CA LYS A 113 -1.75 6.85 -7.13
C LYS A 113 -3.17 7.07 -6.59
N ARG A 114 -4.05 6.07 -6.73
CA ARG A 114 -5.43 6.13 -6.22
C ARG A 114 -5.47 6.29 -4.71
N PHE A 115 -4.55 5.62 -4.01
CA PHE A 115 -4.39 5.77 -2.57
C PHE A 115 -4.05 7.22 -2.19
N GLN A 116 -3.08 7.85 -2.87
CA GLN A 116 -2.72 9.25 -2.61
C GLN A 116 -3.91 10.19 -2.85
N GLU A 117 -4.63 10.01 -3.96
CA GLU A 117 -5.85 10.77 -4.23
C GLU A 117 -6.88 10.66 -3.08
N ARG A 118 -6.94 9.51 -2.41
CA ARG A 118 -7.80 9.31 -1.23
C ARG A 118 -7.27 10.02 0.02
N MET A 119 -5.95 10.03 0.22
CA MET A 119 -5.36 10.78 1.34
C MET A 119 -5.62 12.27 1.21
N ASP A 120 -5.45 12.82 0.02
CA ASP A 120 -5.74 14.23 -0.28
C ASP A 120 -7.24 14.56 -0.06
N PHE A 121 -8.13 13.65 -0.48
CA PHE A 121 -9.57 13.79 -0.25
C PHE A 121 -9.91 13.77 1.24
N ILE A 122 -9.36 12.83 2.02
CA ILE A 122 -9.63 12.70 3.45
C ILE A 122 -9.17 13.95 4.20
N GLU A 123 -8.02 14.50 3.89
CA GLU A 123 -7.52 15.71 4.54
C GLU A 123 -8.49 16.90 4.37
N ASN A 124 -9.05 17.05 3.16
CA ASN A 124 -10.05 18.06 2.88
C ASN A 124 -11.39 17.75 3.57
N GLU A 125 -11.85 16.49 3.56
CA GLU A 125 -13.13 16.07 4.15
C GLU A 125 -13.18 16.26 5.67
N LEU A 126 -12.04 16.07 6.35
CA LEU A 126 -11.95 16.25 7.81
C LEU A 126 -12.10 17.72 8.27
N GLU A 127 -12.02 18.69 7.35
CA GLU A 127 -12.29 20.09 7.67
C GLU A 127 -13.79 20.40 7.80
N PHE A 128 -14.66 19.50 7.30
CA PHE A 128 -16.11 19.66 7.36
C PHE A 128 -16.71 19.00 8.60
N ASN A 129 -17.82 19.59 9.08
CA ASN A 129 -18.64 18.96 10.11
C ASN A 129 -19.62 17.98 9.47
N PHE A 130 -19.64 16.74 9.95
CA PHE A 130 -20.61 15.75 9.48
C PHE A 130 -21.99 16.01 10.11
N ASP A 131 -23.02 15.94 9.28
CA ASP A 131 -24.41 15.91 9.71
C ASP A 131 -24.83 14.46 10.04
N PHE A 132 -24.91 14.12 11.32
CA PHE A 132 -25.26 12.78 11.78
C PHE A 132 -26.77 12.53 11.85
N ASP A 133 -27.61 13.55 11.62
CA ASP A 133 -29.07 13.41 11.62
C ASP A 133 -29.61 12.93 10.26
N GLN A 134 -28.74 12.81 9.24
CA GLN A 134 -29.11 12.28 7.94
C GLN A 134 -29.01 10.76 7.92
N ASP A 135 -30.09 10.11 7.48
CA ASP A 135 -30.14 8.65 7.19
C ASP A 135 -29.29 8.34 5.95
N GLU A 136 -28.15 7.75 6.15
CA GLU A 136 -27.25 7.30 5.08
C GLU A 136 -26.85 5.84 5.28
N TYR A 137 -26.56 5.15 4.19
CA TYR A 137 -26.16 3.75 4.22
C TYR A 137 -24.74 3.58 3.69
N LEU A 138 -23.96 2.77 4.40
CA LEU A 138 -22.62 2.34 3.99
C LEU A 138 -22.62 0.82 3.86
N THR A 139 -22.30 0.31 2.67
CA THR A 139 -22.08 -1.12 2.46
C THR A 139 -20.65 -1.46 2.90
N ILE A 140 -20.53 -2.36 3.88
CA ILE A 140 -19.23 -2.73 4.50
C ILE A 140 -18.62 -3.93 3.76
N ASN A 141 -19.45 -4.85 3.23
CA ASN A 141 -18.95 -6.04 2.55
C ASN A 141 -18.45 -5.71 1.14
N GLY A 142 -17.13 -5.80 0.93
CA GLY A 142 -16.48 -5.57 -0.36
C GLY A 142 -16.97 -6.48 -1.49
N ASP A 143 -17.37 -7.72 -1.18
CA ASP A 143 -17.90 -8.66 -2.19
C ASP A 143 -19.23 -8.17 -2.79
N SER A 144 -20.00 -7.43 -2.00
CA SER A 144 -21.28 -6.82 -2.43
C SER A 144 -21.10 -5.47 -3.13
N LEU A 145 -19.88 -4.99 -3.28
CA LEU A 145 -19.56 -3.72 -3.92
C LEU A 145 -19.02 -3.94 -5.33
N ASP A 146 -19.38 -3.04 -6.23
CA ASP A 146 -18.73 -2.89 -7.53
C ASP A 146 -17.72 -1.75 -7.51
N TYR A 147 -16.74 -1.81 -8.41
CA TYR A 147 -15.88 -0.67 -8.68
C TYR A 147 -16.69 0.46 -9.29
N VAL A 148 -16.62 1.64 -8.70
CA VAL A 148 -17.35 2.81 -9.17
C VAL A 148 -16.73 3.38 -10.45
N SER A 149 -17.57 4.05 -11.25
CA SER A 149 -17.14 4.54 -12.56
C SER A 149 -16.49 5.92 -12.50
N THR A 150 -16.76 6.70 -11.47
CA THR A 150 -16.30 8.09 -11.38
C THR A 150 -15.62 8.41 -10.06
N PRO A 151 -14.66 9.37 -10.07
CA PRO A 151 -14.08 9.89 -8.84
C PRO A 151 -15.12 10.45 -7.86
N ALA A 152 -16.21 11.05 -8.37
CA ALA A 152 -17.27 11.61 -7.53
C ALA A 152 -18.01 10.53 -6.73
N GLU A 153 -18.34 9.39 -7.35
CA GLU A 153 -18.95 8.25 -6.66
C GLU A 153 -17.98 7.67 -5.60
N LEU A 154 -16.69 7.61 -5.93
CA LEU A 154 -15.68 7.14 -4.99
C LEU A 154 -15.51 8.12 -3.81
N ASN A 155 -15.59 9.43 -4.07
CA ASN A 155 -15.58 10.46 -3.03
C ASN A 155 -16.79 10.33 -2.08
N ASP A 156 -18.00 10.10 -2.61
CA ASP A 156 -19.18 9.88 -1.75
C ASP A 156 -19.03 8.61 -0.89
N ARG A 157 -18.49 7.52 -1.46
CA ARG A 157 -18.17 6.31 -0.69
C ARG A 157 -17.21 6.61 0.46
N TRP A 158 -16.12 7.33 0.18
CA TRP A 158 -15.12 7.72 1.17
C TRP A 158 -15.67 8.69 2.21
N ARG A 159 -16.50 9.66 1.82
CA ARG A 159 -17.19 10.55 2.74
C ARG A 159 -18.00 9.76 3.77
N LYS A 160 -18.76 8.75 3.31
CA LYS A 160 -19.56 7.87 4.19
C LYS A 160 -18.67 7.03 5.11
N ILE A 161 -17.52 6.52 4.61
CA ILE A 161 -16.56 5.79 5.42
C ILE A 161 -16.01 6.67 6.55
N ILE A 162 -15.57 7.90 6.23
CA ILE A 162 -15.06 8.83 7.24
C ILE A 162 -16.15 9.25 8.21
N LYS A 163 -17.37 9.54 7.74
CA LYS A 163 -18.53 9.84 8.59
C LYS A 163 -18.83 8.69 9.55
N SER A 164 -18.81 7.45 9.10
CA SER A 164 -19.01 6.27 9.94
C SER A 164 -17.95 6.17 11.05
N GLN A 165 -16.66 6.35 10.69
CA GLN A 165 -15.57 6.35 11.68
C GLN A 165 -15.70 7.50 12.68
N ALA A 166 -16.12 8.68 12.21
CA ALA A 166 -16.35 9.83 13.09
C ALA A 166 -17.53 9.57 14.03
N LEU A 167 -18.59 8.90 13.54
CA LEU A 167 -19.75 8.52 14.37
C LEU A 167 -19.34 7.54 15.48
N ASP A 168 -18.51 6.53 15.18
CA ASP A 168 -18.01 5.58 16.19
C ASP A 168 -17.29 6.33 17.34
N PHE A 169 -16.40 7.26 16.99
CA PHE A 169 -15.73 8.09 18.01
C PHE A 169 -16.67 9.04 18.77
N LYS A 170 -17.72 9.54 18.11
CA LYS A 170 -18.71 10.40 18.73
C LYS A 170 -19.58 9.64 19.73
N LEU A 171 -19.92 8.39 19.43
CA LEU A 171 -20.60 7.48 20.36
C LEU A 171 -19.75 7.14 21.59
N ASP A 172 -18.42 7.25 21.47
CA ASP A 172 -17.46 7.15 22.58
C ASP A 172 -17.24 8.50 23.33
N ASP A 173 -18.12 9.46 23.15
CA ASP A 173 -18.06 10.80 23.77
C ASP A 173 -16.77 11.60 23.46
N LYS A 174 -16.14 11.36 22.30
CA LYS A 174 -14.96 12.14 21.89
C LYS A 174 -15.37 13.52 21.35
N ALA A 175 -14.58 14.55 21.68
CA ALA A 175 -14.75 15.88 21.11
C ALA A 175 -14.39 15.89 19.61
N ASP A 176 -15.06 16.71 18.80
CA ASP A 176 -14.88 16.75 17.33
C ASP A 176 -13.43 16.99 16.91
N THR A 177 -12.70 17.89 17.60
CA THR A 177 -11.27 18.12 17.36
C THR A 177 -10.40 16.90 17.63
N THR A 178 -10.80 16.07 18.61
CA THR A 178 -10.11 14.79 18.91
C THR A 178 -10.41 13.77 17.82
N ILE A 179 -11.65 13.70 17.34
CA ILE A 179 -12.08 12.81 16.25
C ILE A 179 -11.28 13.10 14.98
N GLN A 180 -11.25 14.37 14.56
CA GLN A 180 -10.47 14.80 13.39
C GLN A 180 -8.99 14.39 13.51
N ARG A 181 -8.37 14.65 14.67
CA ARG A 181 -6.97 14.29 14.94
C ARG A 181 -6.74 12.77 14.85
N LEU A 182 -7.60 11.95 15.47
CA LEU A 182 -7.46 10.50 15.48
C LEU A 182 -7.61 9.89 14.08
N ILE A 183 -8.57 10.36 13.29
CA ILE A 183 -8.76 9.93 11.91
C ILE A 183 -7.54 10.34 11.08
N LYS A 184 -7.10 11.60 11.18
CA LYS A 184 -5.90 12.08 10.47
C LYS A 184 -4.65 11.26 10.82
N GLU A 185 -4.40 11.01 12.09
CA GLU A 185 -3.26 10.18 12.54
C GLU A 185 -3.33 8.75 12.00
N ARG A 186 -4.52 8.15 11.93
CA ARG A 186 -4.74 6.81 11.36
C ARG A 186 -4.34 6.78 9.89
N TYR A 187 -4.84 7.71 9.08
CA TYR A 187 -4.57 7.74 7.64
C TYR A 187 -3.14 8.18 7.33
N ASN A 188 -2.55 9.07 8.13
CA ASN A 188 -1.13 9.41 8.00
C ASN A 188 -0.22 8.20 8.25
N ARG A 189 -0.51 7.35 9.25
CA ARG A 189 0.25 6.11 9.45
C ARG A 189 0.10 5.15 8.27
N LEU A 190 -1.10 5.05 7.70
CA LEU A 190 -1.33 4.22 6.51
C LEU A 190 -0.58 4.79 5.29
N ALA A 191 -0.60 6.11 5.10
CA ALA A 191 0.13 6.79 4.04
C ALA A 191 1.65 6.58 4.17
N GLN A 192 2.19 6.66 5.38
CA GLN A 192 3.59 6.34 5.65
C GLN A 192 3.91 4.90 5.27
N THR A 193 3.10 3.93 5.71
CA THR A 193 3.31 2.51 5.39
C THR A 193 3.32 2.27 3.87
N ILE A 194 2.34 2.82 3.13
CA ILE A 194 2.30 2.68 1.66
C ILE A 194 3.44 3.43 0.97
N GLY A 195 3.86 4.57 1.55
CA GLY A 195 5.00 5.36 1.07
C GLY A 195 6.35 4.65 1.20
N GLU A 196 6.51 3.83 2.23
CA GLU A 196 7.72 3.05 2.53
C GLU A 196 7.87 1.79 1.65
N TYR A 197 6.85 1.42 0.85
CA TYR A 197 6.97 0.28 -0.06
C TYR A 197 8.07 0.50 -1.09
N GLU A 198 8.93 -0.50 -1.18
CA GLU A 198 10.00 -0.59 -2.17
C GLU A 198 9.68 -1.62 -3.26
N SER A 199 10.51 -1.68 -4.30
CA SER A 199 10.36 -2.66 -5.37
C SER A 199 10.31 -4.10 -4.85
N ARG A 200 11.08 -4.44 -3.81
CA ARG A 200 11.12 -5.78 -3.21
C ARG A 200 9.78 -6.16 -2.56
N ASP A 201 9.09 -5.22 -1.96
CA ASP A 201 7.82 -5.47 -1.29
C ASP A 201 6.71 -5.77 -2.30
N VAL A 202 6.66 -5.03 -3.41
CA VAL A 202 5.75 -5.30 -4.53
C VAL A 202 6.01 -6.66 -5.13
N PHE A 203 7.28 -7.00 -5.32
CA PHE A 203 7.68 -8.32 -5.79
C PHE A 203 7.21 -9.43 -4.85
N GLN A 204 7.48 -9.29 -3.54
CA GLN A 204 7.07 -10.26 -2.54
C GLN A 204 5.54 -10.43 -2.50
N LEU A 205 4.79 -9.33 -2.57
CA LEU A 205 3.33 -9.36 -2.61
C LEU A 205 2.82 -10.18 -3.81
N TYR A 206 3.33 -9.89 -5.01
CA TYR A 206 2.95 -10.62 -6.23
C TYR A 206 3.37 -12.08 -6.19
N MET A 207 4.59 -12.37 -5.71
CA MET A 207 5.08 -13.75 -5.61
C MET A 207 4.31 -14.58 -4.59
N ASN A 208 3.84 -13.97 -3.50
CA ASN A 208 2.95 -14.63 -2.55
C ASN A 208 1.61 -14.96 -3.17
N THR A 209 0.96 -13.99 -3.85
CA THR A 209 -0.30 -14.24 -4.57
C THR A 209 -0.14 -15.40 -5.56
N PHE A 210 0.98 -15.44 -6.28
CA PHE A 210 1.26 -16.52 -7.23
C PHE A 210 1.47 -17.87 -6.54
N ALA A 211 2.21 -17.93 -5.45
CA ALA A 211 2.45 -19.16 -4.69
C ALA A 211 1.17 -19.68 -4.01
N GLU A 212 0.39 -18.80 -3.40
CA GLU A 212 -0.87 -19.11 -2.73
C GLU A 212 -1.95 -19.60 -3.70
N SER A 213 -1.86 -19.23 -4.99
CA SER A 213 -2.74 -19.74 -6.04
C SER A 213 -2.47 -21.23 -6.37
N PHE A 214 -1.33 -21.79 -5.98
CA PHE A 214 -1.07 -23.23 -6.05
C PHE A 214 -1.62 -23.95 -4.82
N ASP A 215 -1.42 -23.38 -3.63
CA ASP A 215 -1.87 -23.93 -2.37
C ASP A 215 -1.85 -22.83 -1.30
N PRO A 216 -2.91 -22.70 -0.48
CA PRO A 216 -2.99 -21.66 0.55
C PRO A 216 -1.88 -21.70 1.61
N HIS A 217 -1.12 -22.79 1.70
CA HIS A 217 0.01 -22.94 2.64
C HIS A 217 1.37 -22.66 1.98
N SER A 218 1.38 -22.41 0.67
CA SER A 218 2.59 -22.05 -0.08
C SER A 218 2.83 -20.55 -0.01
N SER A 219 4.03 -20.15 0.40
CA SER A 219 4.40 -18.73 0.52
C SER A 219 5.78 -18.48 -0.05
N TYR A 220 5.95 -17.36 -0.70
CA TYR A 220 7.25 -16.84 -1.09
C TYR A 220 7.85 -16.00 0.04
N PHE A 221 9.05 -16.33 0.46
CA PHE A 221 9.81 -15.55 1.41
C PHE A 221 10.98 -14.85 0.74
N SER A 222 11.02 -13.53 0.82
CA SER A 222 12.24 -12.79 0.50
C SER A 222 13.40 -13.24 1.39
N PRO A 223 14.66 -13.01 1.03
CA PRO A 223 15.82 -13.38 1.85
C PRO A 223 15.68 -12.94 3.32
N ILE A 224 15.27 -11.70 3.56
CA ILE A 224 15.05 -11.15 4.91
C ILE A 224 13.91 -11.89 5.63
N THR A 225 12.79 -12.12 4.96
CA THR A 225 11.64 -12.83 5.53
C THR A 225 12.01 -14.27 5.87
N SER A 226 12.79 -14.93 4.99
CA SER A 226 13.29 -16.30 5.21
C SER A 226 14.23 -16.37 6.41
N GLU A 227 15.11 -15.39 6.58
CA GLU A 227 16.02 -15.31 7.74
C GLU A 227 15.23 -15.12 9.05
N ASN A 228 14.29 -14.17 9.06
CA ASN A 228 13.40 -13.96 10.21
C ASN A 228 12.55 -15.20 10.54
N PHE A 229 12.11 -15.94 9.53
CA PHE A 229 11.39 -17.21 9.73
C PHE A 229 12.30 -18.26 10.36
N LYS A 230 13.55 -18.43 9.87
CA LYS A 230 14.54 -19.35 10.44
C LYS A 230 14.83 -19.01 11.90
N ILE A 231 15.04 -17.75 12.24
CA ILE A 231 15.26 -17.28 13.61
C ILE A 231 14.10 -17.68 14.51
N ARG A 232 12.86 -17.46 14.07
CA ARG A 232 11.66 -17.82 14.83
C ARG A 232 11.51 -19.35 15.02
N MET A 233 11.82 -20.11 13.98
CA MET A 233 11.70 -21.58 14.03
C MET A 233 12.82 -22.24 14.83
N SER A 234 14.04 -21.72 14.77
CA SER A 234 15.19 -22.26 15.54
C SER A 234 15.14 -21.91 17.02
N GLN A 235 14.26 -20.96 17.41
CA GLN A 235 14.20 -20.40 18.77
C GLN A 235 15.57 -19.91 19.27
N SER A 236 16.48 -19.62 18.36
CA SER A 236 17.84 -19.16 18.62
C SER A 236 18.04 -17.86 17.87
N LEU A 237 18.40 -16.82 18.60
CA LEU A 237 18.73 -15.50 18.06
C LEU A 237 20.18 -15.17 18.44
N GLU A 238 21.03 -15.07 17.41
CA GLU A 238 22.38 -14.51 17.57
C GLU A 238 22.29 -12.99 17.35
N GLY A 239 22.65 -12.21 18.37
CA GLY A 239 22.56 -10.76 18.30
C GLY A 239 23.01 -10.08 19.58
N ILE A 240 22.81 -8.76 19.66
CA ILE A 240 23.21 -7.94 20.82
C ILE A 240 22.44 -8.28 22.11
N GLY A 241 21.38 -9.08 22.05
CA GLY A 241 20.57 -9.42 23.21
C GLY A 241 19.68 -8.27 23.68
N ALA A 242 19.21 -7.43 22.77
CA ALA A 242 18.28 -6.34 23.06
C ALA A 242 17.16 -6.28 21.99
N THR A 243 15.94 -5.96 22.44
CA THR A 243 14.82 -5.65 21.56
C THR A 243 14.84 -4.16 21.25
N LEU A 244 14.80 -3.82 19.98
CA LEU A 244 14.80 -2.45 19.50
C LEU A 244 13.38 -2.08 19.04
N THR A 245 13.00 -0.82 19.23
CA THR A 245 11.78 -0.23 18.70
C THR A 245 12.08 1.12 18.07
N SER A 246 11.26 1.53 17.10
CA SER A 246 11.36 2.86 16.52
C SER A 246 10.62 3.87 17.42
N ASP A 247 11.24 5.01 17.65
CA ASP A 247 10.66 6.16 18.37
C ASP A 247 10.89 7.41 17.51
N GLY A 248 9.97 7.66 16.57
CA GLY A 248 10.14 8.66 15.53
C GLY A 248 11.33 8.34 14.62
N SER A 249 12.31 9.24 14.51
CA SER A 249 13.53 9.06 13.71
C SER A 249 14.65 8.31 14.43
N TYR A 250 14.45 7.87 15.68
CA TYR A 250 15.47 7.21 16.50
C TYR A 250 15.12 5.76 16.77
N THR A 251 16.15 4.91 16.92
CA THR A 251 16.03 3.55 17.40
C THR A 251 16.23 3.52 18.90
N LYS A 252 15.26 2.99 19.66
CA LYS A 252 15.26 2.89 21.11
C LYS A 252 15.35 1.43 21.54
N VAL A 253 16.12 1.15 22.58
CA VAL A 253 16.12 -0.17 23.23
C VAL A 253 14.83 -0.30 24.04
N ALA A 254 13.94 -1.20 23.63
CA ALA A 254 12.68 -1.48 24.31
C ALA A 254 12.89 -2.39 25.53
N SER A 255 13.73 -3.41 25.37
CA SER A 255 14.07 -4.34 26.46
C SER A 255 15.42 -5.02 26.21
N VAL A 256 16.06 -5.50 27.26
CA VAL A 256 17.29 -6.29 27.22
C VAL A 256 16.96 -7.73 27.57
N VAL A 257 17.47 -8.67 26.79
CA VAL A 257 17.24 -10.10 26.99
C VAL A 257 18.09 -10.58 28.18
N PRO A 258 17.49 -11.13 29.25
CA PRO A 258 18.24 -11.65 30.41
C PRO A 258 19.26 -12.74 30.00
N GLY A 259 20.50 -12.59 30.41
CA GLY A 259 21.59 -13.51 30.06
C GLY A 259 22.16 -13.30 28.65
N GLY A 260 21.71 -12.31 27.91
CA GLY A 260 22.27 -11.93 26.61
C GLY A 260 23.45 -10.95 26.73
N PRO A 261 24.22 -10.73 25.64
CA PRO A 261 25.41 -9.86 25.66
C PRO A 261 25.15 -8.46 26.21
N ALA A 262 24.03 -7.82 25.82
CA ALA A 262 23.68 -6.50 26.32
C ALA A 262 23.29 -6.49 27.83
N PHE A 263 22.86 -7.61 28.38
CA PHE A 263 22.57 -7.76 29.81
C PHE A 263 23.86 -7.92 30.64
N GLU A 264 24.84 -8.64 30.08
CA GLU A 264 26.12 -8.90 30.74
C GLU A 264 27.09 -7.73 30.66
N SER A 265 26.90 -6.82 29.71
CA SER A 265 27.77 -5.64 29.48
C SER A 265 27.51 -4.46 30.43
N LYS A 266 26.77 -4.66 31.52
CA LYS A 266 26.49 -3.64 32.57
C LYS A 266 27.72 -3.32 33.37
#